data_440c273457339d66d7dce670606b2a43
#
_entry.id   440c273457339d66d7dce670606b2a43
#
_cell.length_a   1.000
_cell.length_b   1.000
_cell.length_c   1.000
_cell.angle_alpha   90.00
_cell.angle_beta   90.00
_cell.angle_gamma   90.00
#
_symmetry.space_group_name_H-M   'P 1'
#
loop_
_entity.id
_entity.type
_entity.pdbx_description
1 polymer ?
#
loop_
_entity_poly.entity_id
_entity_poly.type
_entity_poly.pdbx_seq_one_letter_code
_entity_poly.pdbx_strand_id
1 'polypeptide(L)'
;KQLTLVDRKRLELARALGNRPHILLLDELLAGLNPSEVLAALDMIGRIRAAGTTIVMVEHLVKAVFGLSDRVVVLNAGEKIAEGKPEDVLSNDAVITAYLGRKRS
;
A
#
# COMPACT_ATOMS: atom_id res chain seq x y z
N LYS A 1 3.95 -1.16 29.90
CA LYS A 1 4.79 -0.59 28.87
C LYS A 1 3.98 -0.33 27.60
N GLN A 2 4.09 0.88 27.11
CA GLN A 2 3.36 1.26 25.91
C GLN A 2 4.13 0.87 24.66
N LEU A 3 3.39 0.38 23.68
CA LEU A 3 3.97 0.09 22.38
C LEU A 3 3.91 1.34 21.52
N THR A 4 4.93 1.52 20.67
CA THR A 4 4.88 2.57 19.66
C THR A 4 3.84 2.21 18.61
N LEU A 5 3.47 3.18 17.78
CA LEU A 5 2.55 2.92 16.69
C LEU A 5 3.10 1.86 15.74
N VAL A 6 4.39 1.95 15.42
CA VAL A 6 5.00 0.97 14.51
C VAL A 6 5.02 -0.42 15.14
N ASP A 7 5.25 -0.51 16.45
CA ASP A 7 5.23 -1.80 17.14
C ASP A 7 3.84 -2.42 17.14
N ARG A 8 2.80 -1.60 17.33
CA ARG A 8 1.43 -2.10 17.27
C ARG A 8 1.09 -2.61 15.89
N LYS A 9 1.54 -1.92 14.84
CA LYS A 9 1.28 -2.35 13.48
C LYS A 9 2.01 -3.65 13.16
N ARG A 10 3.23 -3.80 13.68
CA ARG A 10 3.96 -5.06 13.53
C ARG A 10 3.25 -6.21 14.22
N LEU A 11 2.70 -5.94 15.39
CA LEU A 11 1.98 -6.96 16.14
C LEU A 11 0.71 -7.40 15.42
N GLU A 12 -0.04 -6.44 14.87
CA GLU A 12 -1.24 -6.75 14.08
C GLU A 12 -0.88 -7.61 12.87
N LEU A 13 0.21 -7.26 12.21
CA LEU A 13 0.66 -8.00 11.05
C LEU A 13 1.08 -9.41 11.42
N ALA A 14 1.81 -9.55 12.53
CA ALA A 14 2.24 -10.85 13.01
C ALA A 14 1.04 -11.74 13.36
N ARG A 15 0.01 -11.18 13.97
CA ARG A 15 -1.21 -11.92 14.28
C ARG A 15 -1.88 -12.43 13.03
N ALA A 16 -1.98 -11.56 12.02
CA ALA A 16 -2.60 -11.93 10.76
C ALA A 16 -1.84 -13.07 10.10
N LEU A 17 -0.50 -13.01 10.14
CA LEU A 17 0.36 -14.02 9.54
C LEU A 17 0.35 -15.33 10.30
N GLY A 18 0.00 -15.31 11.59
CA GLY A 18 -0.03 -16.51 12.40
C GLY A 18 -0.98 -17.57 11.88
N ASN A 19 -1.99 -17.16 11.13
CA ASN A 19 -2.95 -18.07 10.52
C ASN A 19 -2.50 -18.57 9.14
N ARG A 20 -1.32 -18.16 8.68
CA ARG A 20 -0.77 -18.51 7.37
C ARG A 20 -1.79 -18.26 6.26
N PRO A 21 -2.24 -17.02 6.12
CA PRO A 21 -3.27 -16.71 5.11
C PRO A 21 -2.72 -16.80 3.71
N HIS A 22 -3.59 -17.15 2.76
CA HIS A 22 -3.24 -17.06 1.35
C HIS A 22 -3.35 -15.64 0.87
N ILE A 23 -4.27 -14.87 1.46
CA ILE A 23 -4.50 -13.47 1.12
C ILE A 23 -4.45 -12.65 2.40
N LEU A 24 -3.71 -11.56 2.36
CA LEU A 24 -3.58 -10.64 3.48
C LEU A 24 -4.08 -9.27 3.05
N LEU A 25 -5.05 -8.74 3.79
CA LEU A 25 -5.59 -7.42 3.51
C LEU A 25 -5.00 -6.42 4.48
N LEU A 26 -4.36 -5.38 3.95
CA LEU A 26 -3.75 -4.32 4.73
C LEU A 26 -4.47 -3.01 4.43
N ASP A 27 -5.19 -2.50 5.43
CA ASP A 27 -5.98 -1.29 5.25
C ASP A 27 -5.29 -0.14 5.97
N GLU A 28 -4.67 0.73 5.18
CA GLU A 28 -3.99 1.92 5.67
C GLU A 28 -2.93 1.63 6.74
N LEU A 29 -2.16 0.58 6.50
CA LEU A 29 -1.12 0.18 7.45
C LEU A 29 -0.08 1.28 7.66
N LEU A 30 0.16 2.11 6.66
CA LEU A 30 1.20 3.12 6.70
C LEU A 30 0.77 4.43 7.37
N ALA A 31 -0.50 4.55 7.71
CA ALA A 31 -1.02 5.78 8.30
C ALA A 31 -0.32 6.08 9.63
N GLY A 32 0.11 7.31 9.80
CA GLY A 32 0.74 7.78 11.03
C GLY A 32 2.21 7.45 11.18
N LEU A 33 2.81 6.74 10.23
CA LEU A 33 4.22 6.41 10.26
C LEU A 33 5.07 7.53 9.65
N ASN A 34 6.26 7.74 10.19
CA ASN A 34 7.19 8.69 9.59
C ASN A 34 7.87 8.01 8.37
N PRO A 35 8.61 8.80 7.53
CA PRO A 35 9.20 8.23 6.33
C PRO A 35 10.08 7.00 6.53
N SER A 36 10.88 6.97 7.58
CA SER A 36 11.75 5.81 7.80
C SER A 36 10.95 4.60 8.26
N GLU A 37 9.88 4.82 9.02
CA GLU A 37 8.98 3.74 9.43
C GLU A 37 8.20 3.20 8.25
N VAL A 38 7.82 4.08 7.32
CA VAL A 38 7.16 3.64 6.10
C VAL A 38 8.07 2.72 5.31
N LEU A 39 9.34 3.09 5.15
CA LEU A 39 10.29 2.24 4.42
C LEU A 39 10.45 0.87 5.07
N ALA A 40 10.52 0.84 6.41
CA ALA A 40 10.63 -0.43 7.12
C ALA A 40 9.39 -1.28 6.93
N ALA A 41 8.21 -0.66 6.96
CA ALA A 41 6.95 -1.38 6.76
C ALA A 41 6.86 -1.95 5.34
N LEU A 42 7.27 -1.16 4.34
CA LEU A 42 7.26 -1.61 2.95
C LEU A 42 8.21 -2.77 2.73
N ASP A 43 9.37 -2.74 3.38
CA ASP A 43 10.31 -3.84 3.30
C ASP A 43 9.69 -5.13 3.86
N MET A 44 9.02 -5.02 4.99
CA MET A 44 8.35 -6.15 5.61
C MET A 44 7.25 -6.72 4.71
N ILE A 45 6.43 -5.85 4.13
CA ILE A 45 5.36 -6.25 3.22
C ILE A 45 5.95 -6.95 2.00
N GLY A 46 7.05 -6.43 1.47
CA GLY A 46 7.73 -7.04 0.34
C GLY A 46 8.22 -8.45 0.64
N ARG A 47 8.72 -8.67 1.86
CA ARG A 47 9.18 -10.00 2.26
C ARG A 47 8.03 -10.97 2.39
N ILE A 48 6.90 -10.51 2.90
CA ILE A 48 5.70 -11.35 3.01
C ILE A 48 5.22 -11.75 1.63
N ARG A 49 5.21 -10.80 0.69
CA ARG A 49 4.82 -11.05 -0.69
C ARG A 49 5.78 -12.05 -1.33
N ALA A 50 7.07 -11.88 -1.13
CA ALA A 50 8.08 -12.76 -1.70
C ALA A 50 7.95 -14.19 -1.17
N ALA A 51 7.42 -14.35 0.04
CA ALA A 51 7.20 -15.67 0.62
C ALA A 51 5.95 -16.36 0.08
N GLY A 52 5.19 -15.70 -0.79
CA GLY A 52 4.07 -16.34 -1.48
C GLY A 52 2.68 -15.86 -1.07
N THR A 53 2.58 -14.93 -0.13
CA THR A 53 1.29 -14.41 0.29
C THR A 53 0.81 -13.37 -0.71
N THR A 54 -0.44 -13.49 -1.14
CA THR A 54 -1.08 -12.46 -1.96
C THR A 54 -1.51 -11.33 -1.03
N ILE A 55 -1.14 -10.10 -1.37
CA ILE A 55 -1.41 -8.94 -0.51
C ILE A 55 -2.30 -7.96 -1.24
N VAL A 56 -3.35 -7.51 -0.56
CA VAL A 56 -4.20 -6.43 -1.02
C VAL A 56 -3.97 -5.27 -0.08
N MET A 57 -3.46 -4.15 -0.59
CA MET A 57 -3.20 -2.95 0.21
C MET A 57 -4.17 -1.85 -0.18
N VAL A 58 -4.72 -1.19 0.82
CA VAL A 58 -5.51 0.01 0.61
C VAL A 58 -4.71 1.16 1.20
N GLU A 59 -4.28 2.10 0.36
CA GLU A 59 -3.39 3.18 0.78
C GLU A 59 -3.60 4.42 -0.06
N HIS A 60 -3.18 5.56 0.46
CA HIS A 60 -3.08 6.77 -0.36
C HIS A 60 -1.64 7.26 -0.53
N LEU A 61 -0.67 6.57 0.01
CA LEU A 61 0.73 6.87 -0.29
C LEU A 61 1.05 6.28 -1.64
N VAL A 62 0.82 7.07 -2.66
CA VAL A 62 0.85 6.62 -4.05
C VAL A 62 2.17 5.96 -4.43
N LYS A 63 3.28 6.59 -4.07
CA LYS A 63 4.59 6.05 -4.42
C LYS A 63 4.83 4.69 -3.77
N ALA A 64 4.35 4.51 -2.53
CA ALA A 64 4.51 3.24 -1.83
C ALA A 64 3.72 2.14 -2.55
N VAL A 65 2.47 2.44 -2.89
CA VAL A 65 1.61 1.48 -3.58
C VAL A 65 2.21 1.11 -4.94
N PHE A 66 2.62 2.10 -5.71
CA PHE A 66 3.10 1.88 -7.05
C PHE A 66 4.44 1.14 -7.06
N GLY A 67 5.29 1.39 -6.07
CA GLY A 67 6.58 0.74 -6.00
C GLY A 67 6.54 -0.72 -5.57
N LEU A 68 5.46 -1.13 -4.92
CA LEU A 68 5.37 -2.47 -4.35
C LEU A 68 4.38 -3.38 -5.06
N SER A 69 3.42 -2.79 -5.77
CA SER A 69 2.27 -3.54 -6.30
C SER A 69 2.54 -4.11 -7.69
N ASP A 70 1.93 -5.26 -7.96
CA ASP A 70 1.91 -5.84 -9.30
C ASP A 70 0.77 -5.27 -10.12
N ARG A 71 -0.31 -4.91 -9.44
CA ARG A 71 -1.50 -4.38 -10.07
C ARG A 71 -2.13 -3.34 -9.17
N VAL A 72 -2.59 -2.27 -9.75
CA VAL A 72 -3.16 -1.14 -9.00
C VAL A 72 -4.57 -0.86 -9.49
N VAL A 73 -5.47 -0.62 -8.55
CA VAL A 73 -6.82 -0.15 -8.83
C VAL A 73 -6.96 1.20 -8.16
N VAL A 74 -7.37 2.20 -8.90
CA VAL A 74 -7.52 3.56 -8.38
C VAL A 74 -9.00 3.91 -8.29
N LEU A 75 -9.39 4.34 -7.10
CA LEU A 75 -10.76 4.77 -6.84
C LEU A 75 -10.78 6.26 -6.54
N ASN A 76 -11.79 6.94 -7.02
CA ASN A 76 -12.02 8.34 -6.71
C ASN A 76 -13.50 8.56 -6.56
N ALA A 77 -13.91 9.08 -5.40
CA ALA A 77 -15.32 9.33 -5.08
C ALA A 77 -16.18 8.09 -5.31
N GLY A 78 -15.65 6.93 -4.93
CA GLY A 78 -16.38 5.67 -5.03
C GLY A 78 -16.39 5.03 -6.39
N GLU A 79 -15.70 5.61 -7.37
CA GLU A 79 -15.65 5.09 -8.72
C GLU A 79 -14.26 4.63 -9.09
N LYS A 80 -14.18 3.53 -9.82
CA LYS A 80 -12.91 3.05 -10.35
C LYS A 80 -12.56 3.90 -11.56
N ILE A 81 -11.41 4.59 -11.49
CA ILE A 81 -10.97 5.44 -12.60
C ILE A 81 -9.82 4.84 -13.38
N ALA A 82 -9.15 3.84 -12.83
CA ALA A 82 -8.05 3.18 -13.54
C ALA A 82 -7.75 1.85 -12.88
N GLU A 83 -7.19 0.94 -13.67
CA GLU A 83 -6.77 -0.36 -13.18
C GLU A 83 -5.74 -0.95 -14.14
N GLY A 84 -4.68 -1.54 -13.61
CA GLY A 84 -3.67 -2.17 -14.43
C GLY A 84 -2.31 -2.20 -13.75
N LYS A 85 -1.27 -2.35 -14.56
CA LYS A 85 0.09 -2.31 -14.04
C LYS A 85 0.40 -0.91 -13.52
N PRO A 86 1.25 -0.80 -12.49
CA PRO A 86 1.55 0.50 -11.92
C PRO A 86 2.00 1.54 -12.96
N GLU A 87 2.86 1.17 -13.87
CA GLU A 87 3.35 2.12 -14.86
C GLU A 87 2.24 2.63 -15.79
N ASP A 88 1.28 1.77 -16.12
CA ASP A 88 0.16 2.16 -16.98
C ASP A 88 -0.80 3.08 -16.24
N VAL A 89 -1.05 2.75 -14.97
CA VAL A 89 -1.95 3.55 -14.14
C VAL A 89 -1.32 4.91 -13.85
N LEU A 90 0.00 4.94 -13.63
CA LEU A 90 0.71 6.17 -13.31
C LEU A 90 0.63 7.20 -14.45
N SER A 91 0.52 6.74 -15.67
CA SER A 91 0.42 7.65 -16.82
C SER A 91 -1.01 8.03 -17.18
N ASN A 92 -1.98 7.56 -16.43
CA ASN A 92 -3.39 7.87 -16.67
C ASN A 92 -3.71 9.29 -16.20
N ASP A 93 -4.29 10.11 -17.07
CA ASP A 93 -4.56 11.52 -16.77
C ASP A 93 -5.50 11.68 -15.57
N ALA A 94 -6.51 10.84 -15.48
CA ALA A 94 -7.46 10.93 -14.36
C ALA A 94 -6.77 10.67 -13.03
N VAL A 95 -5.82 9.72 -13.00
CA VAL A 95 -5.04 9.40 -11.81
C VAL A 95 -4.13 10.57 -11.44
N ILE A 96 -3.45 11.13 -12.43
CA ILE A 96 -2.56 12.26 -12.21
C ILE A 96 -3.33 13.42 -11.60
N THR A 97 -4.50 13.72 -12.15
CA THR A 97 -5.32 14.81 -11.66
C THR A 97 -5.82 14.56 -10.24
N ALA A 98 -6.25 13.34 -9.96
CA ALA A 98 -6.87 13.02 -8.67
C ALA A 98 -5.86 12.86 -7.53
N TYR A 99 -4.70 12.29 -7.80
CA TYR A 99 -3.80 11.87 -6.74
C TYR A 99 -2.39 12.40 -6.82
N LEU A 100 -1.89 12.67 -8.02
CA LEU A 100 -0.49 13.09 -8.18
C LEU A 100 -0.37 14.59 -8.34
N GLY A 101 -1.50 15.27 -8.34
CA GLY A 101 -1.51 16.70 -8.52
C GLY A 101 -1.46 17.08 -9.99
N ARG A 102 -1.85 18.33 -10.23
CA ARG A 102 -1.89 18.85 -11.58
C ARG A 102 -0.51 19.08 -12.10
N LYS A 103 -0.29 18.61 -13.28
CA LYS A 103 0.97 18.88 -13.95
C LYS A 103 1.05 20.35 -14.34
N ARG A 104 2.15 20.98 -14.03
CA ARG A 104 2.33 22.38 -14.44
C ARG A 104 2.80 22.42 -15.86
N SER A 105 2.16 23.23 -16.63
CA SER A 105 2.59 23.38 -18.01
C SER A 105 3.44 24.59 -18.19
#